data_50ebce21544206309beb40b2dff539f9
#
_entry.id   50ebce21544206309beb40b2dff539f9
#
_cell.length_a   1.000
_cell.length_b   1.000
_cell.length_c   1.000
_cell.angle_alpha   90.00
_cell.angle_beta   90.00
_cell.angle_gamma   90.00
#
_symmetry.space_group_name_H-M   'P 1'
#
loop_
_entity.id
_entity.type
_entity.pdbx_description
1 polymer ?
#
loop_
_entity_poly.entity_id
_entity_poly.type
_entity_poly.pdbx_seq_one_letter_code
_entity_poly.pdbx_strand_id
1 'polypeptide(L)'
;MSKTSPVQTVLLPNVELNMENVTVTEVFVKPGDAITKGKPLGSVETQKANIEVDSPYSGFVHEVFITVGQEIGEKAPVCTIGEQPPSANSVQNSPVAGKPETPSAAEAKATTPTASTTPTPVGKVRASPLARKVAKTLGVDLLKMTGTGPAGRINRCDVEAFHAQSEATEPVSRITAEKVFVASSGNWQPFAPARMNLIAQMEAAQSIPTFSISRQFDVTPLVRKEAGITFTHRLISCLGKALAKHTSLLTTIGPEGWRIEEVSVAVAMETASGLVAPALRNSQTMSLPEVAANVQLFKARADAGQLKRVDFERAPFALSNLGMFGVDVFQPSVFHGQCAVLGTGRATDSAGGRKVAWFTLACDHRAVDGAEAARFFQTLQQEIYAS
;
A
#
# COMPACT_ATOMS: atom_id res chain seq x y z
N MET A 1 51.46 5.64 0.00
CA MET A 1 50.43 4.64 0.41
C MET A 1 49.07 5.23 0.10
N SER A 2 48.54 4.92 -1.08
CA SER A 2 47.22 5.40 -1.51
C SER A 2 46.15 4.64 -0.75
N LYS A 3 45.34 5.35 0.04
CA LYS A 3 44.13 4.80 0.65
C LYS A 3 43.06 4.65 -0.46
N THR A 4 42.83 3.43 -0.91
CA THR A 4 41.71 3.08 -1.77
C THR A 4 40.44 3.20 -0.91
N SER A 5 39.62 4.20 -1.18
CA SER A 5 38.32 4.33 -0.53
C SER A 5 37.43 3.11 -0.88
N PRO A 6 36.66 2.57 0.06
CA PRO A 6 35.87 1.38 -0.19
C PRO A 6 34.75 1.64 -1.23
N VAL A 7 34.78 0.87 -2.31
CA VAL A 7 33.70 0.81 -3.31
C VAL A 7 32.60 -0.06 -2.76
N GLN A 8 31.39 0.43 -2.76
CA GLN A 8 30.19 -0.30 -2.27
C GLN A 8 29.38 -0.86 -3.43
N THR A 9 29.05 -2.14 -3.36
CA THR A 9 28.21 -2.80 -4.36
C THR A 9 26.73 -2.62 -3.99
N VAL A 10 25.94 -2.09 -4.92
CA VAL A 10 24.49 -2.01 -4.81
C VAL A 10 23.92 -3.31 -5.34
N LEU A 11 23.14 -3.99 -4.50
CA LEU A 11 22.43 -5.22 -4.84
C LEU A 11 20.96 -4.89 -5.14
N LEU A 12 20.33 -5.69 -5.99
CA LEU A 12 18.89 -5.59 -6.22
C LEU A 12 18.15 -5.80 -4.88
N PRO A 13 17.32 -4.84 -4.44
CA PRO A 13 16.55 -5.00 -3.22
C PRO A 13 15.51 -6.10 -3.38
N ASN A 14 15.12 -6.72 -2.27
CA ASN A 14 14.08 -7.74 -2.26
C ASN A 14 12.72 -7.06 -2.46
N VAL A 15 12.14 -7.16 -3.65
CA VAL A 15 10.95 -6.39 -4.06
C VAL A 15 9.66 -7.20 -3.89
N GLU A 16 9.74 -8.54 -3.83
CA GLU A 16 8.61 -9.45 -3.54
C GLU A 16 9.07 -10.72 -2.78
N LEU A 17 8.20 -11.25 -1.92
CA LEU A 17 8.35 -12.57 -1.28
C LEU A 17 8.15 -13.68 -2.34
N ASN A 18 9.22 -14.32 -2.82
CA ASN A 18 9.31 -15.36 -3.86
C ASN A 18 9.65 -14.87 -5.28
N MET A 19 10.60 -13.94 -5.41
CA MET A 19 11.14 -13.58 -6.74
C MET A 19 12.13 -14.66 -7.22
N GLU A 20 11.80 -15.35 -8.30
CA GLU A 20 12.79 -16.22 -8.98
C GLU A 20 13.66 -15.40 -9.96
N ASN A 21 13.09 -14.54 -10.81
CA ASN A 21 13.82 -13.67 -11.73
C ASN A 21 13.02 -12.40 -12.07
N VAL A 22 13.70 -11.29 -12.39
CA VAL A 22 13.13 -10.05 -12.94
C VAL A 22 13.88 -9.62 -14.19
N THR A 23 13.19 -8.94 -15.10
CA THR A 23 13.78 -8.43 -16.33
C THR A 23 14.12 -6.96 -16.20
N VAL A 24 15.35 -6.56 -16.53
CA VAL A 24 15.78 -5.15 -16.56
C VAL A 24 15.12 -4.46 -17.75
N THR A 25 14.28 -3.47 -17.52
CA THR A 25 13.60 -2.70 -18.59
C THR A 25 14.38 -1.46 -18.99
N GLU A 26 14.97 -0.75 -18.02
CA GLU A 26 15.73 0.46 -18.28
C GLU A 26 16.92 0.60 -17.33
N VAL A 27 18.03 1.20 -17.79
CA VAL A 27 19.22 1.54 -17.00
C VAL A 27 19.45 3.04 -17.12
N PHE A 28 19.38 3.76 -16.00
CA PHE A 28 19.43 5.23 -15.97
C PHE A 28 20.83 5.79 -15.72
N VAL A 29 21.82 4.94 -15.41
CA VAL A 29 23.13 5.35 -14.96
C VAL A 29 24.25 4.75 -15.81
N LYS A 30 25.36 5.50 -15.91
CA LYS A 30 26.57 5.08 -16.62
C LYS A 30 27.79 5.19 -15.70
N PRO A 31 28.85 4.42 -15.94
CA PRO A 31 30.10 4.61 -15.24
C PRO A 31 30.59 6.08 -15.32
N GLY A 32 30.91 6.66 -14.17
CA GLY A 32 31.28 8.07 -14.03
C GLY A 32 30.20 9.01 -13.58
N ASP A 33 28.92 8.60 -13.56
CA ASP A 33 27.82 9.45 -13.14
C ASP A 33 27.84 9.70 -11.62
N ALA A 34 27.57 10.94 -11.23
CA ALA A 34 27.38 11.31 -9.83
C ALA A 34 25.95 10.99 -9.38
N ILE A 35 25.81 10.26 -8.29
CA ILE A 35 24.55 9.78 -7.74
C ILE A 35 24.37 10.24 -6.30
N THR A 36 23.14 10.61 -5.95
CA THR A 36 22.69 10.86 -4.58
C THR A 36 21.82 9.70 -4.10
N LYS A 37 21.84 9.44 -2.81
CA LYS A 37 20.96 8.45 -2.18
C LYS A 37 19.49 8.73 -2.54
N GLY A 38 18.75 7.69 -2.96
CA GLY A 38 17.37 7.77 -3.43
C GLY A 38 17.21 8.16 -4.90
N LYS A 39 18.29 8.26 -5.69
CA LYS A 39 18.22 8.46 -7.14
C LYS A 39 18.04 7.11 -7.85
N PRO A 40 17.10 6.97 -8.81
CA PRO A 40 16.89 5.71 -9.52
C PRO A 40 18.10 5.33 -10.38
N LEU A 41 18.52 4.07 -10.29
CA LEU A 41 19.62 3.44 -11.04
C LEU A 41 19.13 2.77 -12.31
N GLY A 42 17.90 2.25 -12.29
CA GLY A 42 17.28 1.55 -13.39
C GLY A 42 15.87 1.10 -13.02
N SER A 43 15.17 0.50 -13.98
CA SER A 43 13.84 -0.08 -13.80
C SER A 43 13.86 -1.57 -14.12
N VAL A 44 13.18 -2.37 -13.30
CA VAL A 44 13.01 -3.81 -13.50
C VAL A 44 11.53 -4.16 -13.56
N GLU A 45 11.18 -5.09 -14.45
CA GLU A 45 9.83 -5.60 -14.62
C GLU A 45 9.66 -6.90 -13.86
N THR A 46 8.66 -6.95 -12.99
CA THR A 46 8.19 -8.16 -12.33
C THR A 46 6.91 -8.66 -13.01
N GLN A 47 6.41 -9.84 -12.66
CA GLN A 47 5.13 -10.35 -13.19
C GLN A 47 3.92 -9.44 -12.92
N LYS A 48 4.05 -8.45 -12.01
CA LYS A 48 2.92 -7.62 -11.58
C LYS A 48 3.12 -6.12 -11.80
N ALA A 49 4.36 -5.63 -11.83
CA ALA A 49 4.65 -4.20 -11.97
C ALA A 49 6.09 -3.92 -12.40
N ASN A 50 6.32 -2.72 -12.98
CA ASN A 50 7.65 -2.15 -13.16
C ASN A 50 8.06 -1.41 -11.89
N ILE A 51 9.27 -1.67 -11.41
CA ILE A 51 9.79 -1.15 -10.15
C ILE A 51 11.12 -0.45 -10.41
N GLU A 52 11.25 0.78 -9.90
CA GLU A 52 12.51 1.52 -9.94
C GLU A 52 13.44 1.05 -8.82
N VAL A 53 14.72 0.88 -9.15
CA VAL A 53 15.77 0.49 -8.22
C VAL A 53 16.55 1.73 -7.81
N ASP A 54 16.34 2.19 -6.57
CA ASP A 54 16.98 3.38 -6.04
C ASP A 54 18.35 3.10 -5.43
N SER A 55 19.25 4.10 -5.52
CA SER A 55 20.55 4.02 -4.90
C SER A 55 20.49 4.18 -3.37
N PRO A 56 20.99 3.22 -2.58
CA PRO A 56 21.09 3.36 -1.13
C PRO A 56 22.27 4.27 -0.69
N TYR A 57 23.16 4.62 -1.62
CA TYR A 57 24.40 5.37 -1.36
C TYR A 57 24.52 6.61 -2.25
N SER A 58 25.32 7.59 -1.78
CA SER A 58 25.74 8.75 -2.59
C SER A 58 27.19 8.58 -3.00
N GLY A 59 27.55 8.95 -4.23
CA GLY A 59 28.92 8.84 -4.75
C GLY A 59 28.96 8.84 -6.27
N PHE A 60 29.98 8.22 -6.85
CA PHE A 60 30.17 8.06 -8.29
C PHE A 60 30.03 6.61 -8.69
N VAL A 61 29.33 6.33 -9.79
CA VAL A 61 29.21 4.97 -10.36
C VAL A 61 30.57 4.56 -10.96
N HIS A 62 31.10 3.44 -10.48
CA HIS A 62 32.33 2.86 -11.02
C HIS A 62 32.04 1.85 -12.12
N GLU A 63 31.10 0.93 -11.89
CA GLU A 63 30.80 -0.14 -12.82
C GLU A 63 29.30 -0.46 -12.75
N VAL A 64 28.68 -0.77 -13.90
CA VAL A 64 27.27 -1.16 -14.01
C VAL A 64 27.22 -2.60 -14.52
N PHE A 65 26.54 -3.49 -13.79
CA PHE A 65 26.49 -4.94 -14.06
C PHE A 65 25.23 -5.39 -14.78
N ILE A 66 24.23 -4.49 -14.92
CA ILE A 66 22.95 -4.80 -15.54
C ILE A 66 22.84 -4.21 -16.95
N THR A 67 22.15 -4.94 -17.84
CA THR A 67 21.85 -4.49 -19.20
C THR A 67 20.35 -4.62 -19.47
N VAL A 68 19.80 -3.74 -20.33
CA VAL A 68 18.40 -3.76 -20.71
C VAL A 68 18.05 -5.10 -21.38
N GLY A 69 16.97 -5.74 -20.94
CA GLY A 69 16.54 -7.08 -21.40
C GLY A 69 17.18 -8.26 -20.67
N GLN A 70 18.06 -8.02 -19.70
CA GLN A 70 18.69 -9.06 -18.90
C GLN A 70 17.75 -9.54 -17.79
N GLU A 71 17.63 -10.85 -17.60
CA GLU A 71 17.00 -11.44 -16.42
C GLU A 71 18.01 -11.54 -15.30
N ILE A 72 17.66 -11.00 -14.13
CA ILE A 72 18.50 -11.01 -12.93
C ILE A 72 17.72 -11.58 -11.74
N GLY A 73 18.40 -12.34 -10.89
CA GLY A 73 17.81 -12.93 -9.69
C GLY A 73 17.87 -12.01 -8.46
N GLU A 74 17.31 -12.51 -7.37
CA GLU A 74 17.36 -11.85 -6.06
C GLU A 74 18.82 -11.54 -5.63
N LYS A 75 19.05 -10.33 -5.12
CA LYS A 75 20.40 -9.87 -4.68
C LYS A 75 21.48 -9.82 -5.77
N ALA A 76 21.09 -9.83 -7.06
CA ALA A 76 22.06 -9.63 -8.13
C ALA A 76 22.75 -8.25 -8.01
N PRO A 77 24.06 -8.13 -8.32
CA PRO A 77 24.73 -6.84 -8.31
C PRO A 77 24.21 -5.94 -9.43
N VAL A 78 23.85 -4.71 -9.10
CA VAL A 78 23.34 -3.69 -10.04
C VAL A 78 24.46 -2.78 -10.51
N CYS A 79 25.18 -2.17 -9.58
CA CYS A 79 26.34 -1.31 -9.87
C CYS A 79 27.26 -1.20 -8.64
N THR A 80 28.45 -0.62 -8.85
CA THR A 80 29.35 -0.23 -7.76
C THR A 80 29.43 1.28 -7.65
N ILE A 81 29.42 1.80 -6.40
CA ILE A 81 29.46 3.23 -6.09
C ILE A 81 30.66 3.48 -5.17
N GLY A 82 31.50 4.49 -5.50
CA GLY A 82 32.64 4.94 -4.71
C GLY A 82 32.59 6.44 -4.44
N GLU A 83 33.36 6.91 -3.45
CA GLU A 83 33.40 8.34 -3.08
C GLU A 83 34.16 9.21 -4.09
N GLN A 84 34.99 8.61 -4.93
CA GLN A 84 35.80 9.33 -5.94
C GLN A 84 35.37 8.90 -7.35
N PRO A 85 35.48 9.77 -8.37
CA PRO A 85 35.22 9.40 -9.75
C PRO A 85 36.20 8.31 -10.21
N PRO A 86 35.74 7.35 -11.06
CA PRO A 86 36.60 6.27 -11.56
C PRO A 86 37.80 6.84 -12.35
N SER A 87 39.01 6.41 -11.99
CA SER A 87 40.21 6.76 -12.76
C SER A 87 40.18 6.08 -14.12
N ALA A 88 40.58 6.79 -15.18
CA ALA A 88 40.46 6.40 -16.59
C ALA A 88 41.28 5.17 -17.04
N ASN A 89 41.66 4.25 -16.14
CA ASN A 89 42.56 3.12 -16.44
C ASN A 89 42.04 1.74 -16.00
N SER A 90 40.75 1.48 -15.99
CA SER A 90 40.26 0.12 -15.72
C SER A 90 39.11 -0.29 -16.66
N VAL A 91 39.42 -0.25 -17.98
CA VAL A 91 38.64 -1.01 -18.97
C VAL A 91 39.49 -2.17 -19.41
N GLN A 92 39.41 -3.30 -18.76
CA GLN A 92 39.91 -4.57 -19.32
C GLN A 92 38.88 -5.68 -19.02
N ASN A 93 38.35 -6.14 -20.13
CA ASN A 93 37.63 -7.38 -20.34
C ASN A 93 38.26 -8.60 -19.66
N SER A 94 37.48 -9.49 -19.13
CA SER A 94 37.75 -10.93 -19.33
C SER A 94 36.46 -11.75 -19.32
N PRO A 95 36.27 -12.64 -20.29
CA PRO A 95 35.09 -13.42 -20.51
C PRO A 95 35.21 -14.81 -19.91
N VAL A 96 34.11 -15.39 -19.46
CA VAL A 96 34.01 -16.83 -19.28
C VAL A 96 32.99 -17.40 -20.26
N ALA A 97 33.51 -18.37 -21.00
CA ALA A 97 32.96 -19.04 -22.18
C ALA A 97 31.85 -20.03 -21.89
N GLY A 98 31.04 -20.23 -22.93
CA GLY A 98 30.16 -21.38 -23.07
C GLY A 98 29.38 -21.29 -24.37
N LYS A 99 29.97 -21.85 -25.44
CA LYS A 99 29.43 -22.10 -26.78
C LYS A 99 28.87 -23.55 -26.81
N PRO A 100 28.08 -24.06 -27.76
CA PRO A 100 27.94 -23.74 -29.20
C PRO A 100 26.47 -23.76 -29.70
N GLU A 101 26.05 -23.47 -30.89
CA GLU A 101 26.47 -23.62 -32.27
C GLU A 101 25.48 -22.92 -33.21
N THR A 102 26.02 -22.42 -34.30
CA THR A 102 25.34 -21.88 -35.50
C THR A 102 24.92 -23.06 -36.46
N PRO A 103 24.05 -22.87 -37.49
CA PRO A 103 24.58 -22.24 -38.71
C PRO A 103 23.60 -21.39 -39.59
N SER A 104 24.24 -20.44 -40.25
CA SER A 104 24.32 -20.20 -41.71
C SER A 104 23.18 -19.50 -42.45
N ALA A 105 23.51 -18.33 -42.87
CA ALA A 105 23.62 -17.74 -44.22
C ALA A 105 22.32 -17.36 -44.99
N ALA A 106 22.19 -16.09 -45.37
CA ALA A 106 22.41 -15.67 -46.76
C ALA A 106 22.18 -14.14 -46.91
N GLU A 107 23.10 -13.56 -47.66
CA GLU A 107 23.24 -12.22 -48.16
C GLU A 107 22.01 -11.64 -48.89
N ALA A 108 21.82 -10.32 -48.85
CA ALA A 108 21.92 -9.45 -50.03
C ALA A 108 21.65 -7.97 -49.70
N LYS A 109 22.73 -7.18 -49.89
CA LYS A 109 22.87 -5.85 -50.51
C LYS A 109 21.79 -4.78 -50.44
N ALA A 110 22.21 -3.72 -49.73
CA ALA A 110 22.35 -2.31 -50.16
C ALA A 110 21.37 -1.68 -51.17
N THR A 111 20.79 -0.56 -50.77
CA THR A 111 21.04 0.75 -51.41
C THR A 111 20.31 1.85 -50.64
N THR A 112 21.09 2.82 -50.17
CA THR A 112 20.66 4.18 -49.85
C THR A 112 20.30 4.90 -51.20
N PRO A 113 19.37 5.85 -51.21
CA PRO A 113 19.82 7.23 -51.28
C PRO A 113 19.04 8.23 -50.42
N THR A 114 19.81 9.13 -49.88
CA THR A 114 19.52 10.46 -49.38
C THR A 114 18.66 11.28 -50.36
N ALA A 115 17.63 11.96 -49.85
CA ALA A 115 17.19 13.21 -50.43
C ALA A 115 16.48 14.08 -49.37
N SER A 116 17.16 15.13 -48.98
CA SER A 116 16.60 16.34 -48.37
C SER A 116 15.50 16.94 -49.27
N THR A 117 14.39 17.36 -48.66
CA THR A 117 13.65 18.49 -49.23
C THR A 117 12.93 19.26 -48.11
N THR A 118 13.28 20.50 -48.08
CA THR A 118 12.75 21.69 -47.42
C THR A 118 11.25 21.90 -47.59
N PRO A 119 10.57 22.63 -46.68
CA PRO A 119 9.11 22.84 -46.75
C PRO A 119 8.71 23.89 -47.74
N THR A 120 7.66 23.66 -48.50
CA THR A 120 6.96 24.63 -49.31
C THR A 120 5.44 24.48 -49.18
N PRO A 121 4.61 25.45 -49.56
CA PRO A 121 3.63 26.11 -48.70
C PRO A 121 2.21 25.54 -48.81
N VAL A 122 1.35 26.01 -47.92
CA VAL A 122 -0.09 25.88 -47.82
C VAL A 122 -0.79 25.57 -49.17
N GLY A 123 -1.09 24.28 -49.41
CA GLY A 123 -1.86 23.78 -50.53
C GLY A 123 -3.02 22.92 -50.03
N LYS A 124 -4.20 23.05 -50.63
CA LYS A 124 -5.43 22.32 -50.33
C LYS A 124 -5.16 20.83 -49.99
N VAL A 125 -5.50 20.43 -48.77
CA VAL A 125 -5.39 19.02 -48.32
C VAL A 125 -6.11 18.09 -49.30
N ARG A 126 -5.35 17.19 -49.91
CA ARG A 126 -5.88 16.16 -50.83
C ARG A 126 -6.46 15.01 -50.01
N ALA A 127 -7.75 15.07 -49.70
CA ALA A 127 -8.48 14.03 -49.02
C ALA A 127 -9.65 13.51 -49.87
N SER A 128 -9.93 12.23 -49.77
CA SER A 128 -11.10 11.63 -50.43
C SER A 128 -12.41 12.17 -49.83
N PRO A 129 -13.52 12.19 -50.60
CA PRO A 129 -14.81 12.65 -50.07
C PRO A 129 -15.25 11.90 -48.83
N LEU A 130 -14.94 10.60 -48.75
CA LEU A 130 -15.25 9.75 -47.64
C LEU A 130 -14.35 10.05 -46.42
N ALA A 131 -13.04 10.31 -46.62
CA ALA A 131 -12.13 10.72 -45.56
C ALA A 131 -12.55 12.04 -44.91
N ARG A 132 -13.02 13.02 -45.72
CA ARG A 132 -13.56 14.31 -45.22
C ARG A 132 -14.82 14.13 -44.36
N LYS A 133 -15.72 13.21 -44.78
CA LYS A 133 -16.94 12.91 -44.01
C LYS A 133 -16.61 12.25 -42.69
N VAL A 134 -15.70 11.28 -42.66
CA VAL A 134 -15.28 10.59 -41.45
C VAL A 134 -14.49 11.52 -40.52
N ALA A 135 -13.58 12.35 -41.04
CA ALA A 135 -12.86 13.33 -40.27
C ALA A 135 -13.79 14.35 -39.59
N LYS A 136 -14.86 14.78 -40.28
CA LYS A 136 -15.87 15.66 -39.70
C LYS A 136 -16.69 14.99 -38.62
N THR A 137 -17.00 13.71 -38.78
CA THR A 137 -17.74 12.91 -37.77
C THR A 137 -16.90 12.63 -36.52
N LEU A 138 -15.60 12.37 -36.68
CA LEU A 138 -14.66 12.05 -35.59
C LEU A 138 -13.92 13.29 -35.05
N GLY A 139 -14.17 14.49 -35.56
CA GLY A 139 -13.54 15.73 -35.08
C GLY A 139 -12.03 15.81 -35.37
N VAL A 140 -11.53 15.08 -36.38
CA VAL A 140 -10.10 15.01 -36.71
C VAL A 140 -9.71 16.07 -37.71
N ASP A 141 -8.62 16.81 -37.42
CA ASP A 141 -8.07 17.83 -38.31
C ASP A 141 -7.16 17.21 -39.39
N LEU A 142 -7.62 17.24 -40.63
CA LEU A 142 -6.90 16.70 -41.79
C LEU A 142 -5.55 17.38 -42.10
N LEU A 143 -5.29 18.58 -41.53
CA LEU A 143 -4.01 19.27 -41.67
C LEU A 143 -2.88 18.63 -40.84
N LYS A 144 -3.24 17.81 -39.82
CA LYS A 144 -2.30 17.19 -38.89
C LYS A 144 -1.90 15.76 -39.27
N MET A 145 -2.33 15.29 -40.45
CA MET A 145 -2.09 13.93 -40.89
C MET A 145 -1.53 13.81 -42.28
N THR A 146 -0.81 12.74 -42.53
CA THR A 146 -0.23 12.43 -43.85
C THR A 146 -1.02 11.28 -44.48
N GLY A 147 -1.51 11.45 -45.71
CA GLY A 147 -2.27 10.42 -46.42
C GLY A 147 -1.37 9.34 -47.02
N THR A 148 -1.78 8.08 -46.93
CA THR A 148 -1.09 6.91 -47.52
C THR A 148 -1.55 6.61 -48.96
N GLY A 149 -2.52 7.33 -49.48
CA GLY A 149 -3.03 7.12 -50.83
C GLY A 149 -2.13 7.70 -51.93
N PRO A 150 -2.42 7.38 -53.24
CA PRO A 150 -1.65 7.88 -54.36
C PRO A 150 -1.49 9.40 -54.36
N ALA A 151 -0.25 9.86 -54.57
CA ALA A 151 0.13 11.27 -54.48
C ALA A 151 -0.20 11.96 -53.14
N GLY A 152 -0.09 11.22 -52.00
CA GLY A 152 -0.30 11.77 -50.67
C GLY A 152 -1.77 12.06 -50.31
N ARG A 153 -2.73 11.40 -50.95
CA ARG A 153 -4.16 11.58 -50.69
C ARG A 153 -4.54 10.88 -49.36
N ILE A 154 -5.23 11.60 -48.51
CA ILE A 154 -5.77 11.04 -47.26
C ILE A 154 -7.00 10.18 -47.57
N ASN A 155 -6.94 8.93 -47.17
CA ASN A 155 -8.02 7.95 -47.29
C ASN A 155 -8.78 7.80 -45.96
N ARG A 156 -9.89 7.09 -45.97
CA ARG A 156 -10.70 6.81 -44.78
C ARG A 156 -9.87 6.09 -43.68
N CYS A 157 -9.09 5.10 -44.06
CA CYS A 157 -8.26 4.33 -43.13
C CYS A 157 -7.22 5.19 -42.40
N ASP A 158 -6.68 6.23 -43.07
CA ASP A 158 -5.71 7.15 -42.47
C ASP A 158 -6.36 7.96 -41.33
N VAL A 159 -7.62 8.40 -41.53
CA VAL A 159 -8.38 9.14 -40.53
C VAL A 159 -8.74 8.27 -39.34
N GLU A 160 -9.18 7.03 -39.58
CA GLU A 160 -9.52 6.07 -38.53
C GLU A 160 -8.28 5.65 -37.72
N ALA A 161 -7.14 5.43 -38.40
CA ALA A 161 -5.88 5.11 -37.73
C ALA A 161 -5.35 6.28 -36.89
N PHE A 162 -5.46 7.51 -37.40
CA PHE A 162 -5.05 8.71 -36.66
C PHE A 162 -5.96 8.97 -35.44
N HIS A 163 -7.27 8.74 -35.56
CA HIS A 163 -8.20 8.83 -34.44
C HIS A 163 -7.88 7.79 -33.38
N ALA A 164 -7.66 6.52 -33.75
CA ALA A 164 -7.28 5.45 -32.83
C ALA A 164 -5.93 5.73 -32.14
N GLN A 165 -4.94 6.31 -32.86
CA GLN A 165 -3.68 6.75 -32.25
C GLN A 165 -3.88 7.96 -31.34
N SER A 166 -4.78 8.87 -31.66
CA SER A 166 -5.11 10.04 -30.82
C SER A 166 -5.85 9.65 -29.53
N GLU A 167 -6.73 8.66 -29.60
CA GLU A 167 -7.36 8.08 -28.38
C GLU A 167 -6.36 7.25 -27.54
N ALA A 168 -5.38 6.61 -28.18
CA ALA A 168 -4.31 5.91 -27.48
C ALA A 168 -3.22 6.84 -26.93
N THR A 169 -3.19 8.13 -27.34
CA THR A 169 -2.15 9.11 -26.98
C THR A 169 -2.66 10.24 -26.06
N GLU A 170 -3.90 10.19 -25.61
CA GLU A 170 -4.19 10.87 -24.35
C GLU A 170 -3.59 10.00 -23.24
N PRO A 171 -2.43 10.39 -22.67
CA PRO A 171 -2.06 9.79 -21.40
C PRO A 171 -3.20 10.16 -20.47
N VAL A 172 -3.96 9.16 -20.01
CA VAL A 172 -4.64 9.27 -18.72
C VAL A 172 -3.53 9.73 -17.79
N SER A 173 -3.50 11.04 -17.55
CA SER A 173 -2.62 11.65 -16.58
C SER A 173 -2.92 10.85 -15.31
N ARG A 174 -2.07 9.86 -15.02
CA ARG A 174 -2.02 9.29 -13.69
C ARG A 174 -1.79 10.51 -12.83
N ILE A 175 -2.85 10.94 -12.16
CA ILE A 175 -2.77 11.85 -11.04
C ILE A 175 -1.96 11.04 -10.02
N THR A 176 -0.63 11.13 -10.14
CA THR A 176 0.25 10.75 -9.05
C THR A 176 -0.18 11.64 -7.90
N ALA A 177 -0.59 11.03 -6.81
CA ALA A 177 -1.11 11.70 -5.62
C ALA A 177 -0.16 12.79 -5.07
N GLU A 178 1.08 12.85 -5.55
CA GLU A 178 2.08 13.86 -5.22
C GLU A 178 1.82 15.28 -5.79
N LYS A 179 0.93 15.46 -6.77
CA LYS A 179 0.73 16.78 -7.42
C LYS A 179 -0.54 17.52 -7.03
N VAL A 180 -1.37 16.99 -6.15
CA VAL A 180 -2.60 17.68 -5.68
C VAL A 180 -2.37 18.48 -4.40
N PHE A 181 -1.23 18.29 -3.72
CA PHE A 181 -0.85 19.17 -2.63
C PHE A 181 -0.18 20.43 -3.20
N VAL A 182 -0.98 21.42 -3.59
CA VAL A 182 -0.51 22.80 -3.64
C VAL A 182 -0.15 23.15 -2.20
N ALA A 183 1.14 23.16 -1.89
CA ALA A 183 1.64 23.67 -0.62
C ALA A 183 1.16 25.11 -0.48
N SER A 184 0.05 25.30 0.22
CA SER A 184 -0.33 26.62 0.66
C SER A 184 0.82 27.09 1.57
N SER A 185 1.23 28.34 1.43
CA SER A 185 2.22 29.02 2.27
C SER A 185 1.66 29.19 3.69
N GLY A 186 1.38 28.08 4.38
CA GLY A 186 0.90 28.03 5.76
C GLY A 186 2.09 27.79 6.71
N ASN A 187 1.99 28.30 7.92
CA ASN A 187 2.92 27.94 8.98
C ASN A 187 2.72 26.47 9.37
N TRP A 188 3.59 25.60 8.88
CA TRP A 188 3.62 24.18 9.27
C TRP A 188 4.00 24.08 10.75
N GLN A 189 3.14 23.41 11.52
CA GLN A 189 3.41 23.09 12.92
C GLN A 189 3.93 21.65 13.02
N PRO A 190 5.05 21.41 13.73
CA PRO A 190 5.53 20.05 13.93
C PRO A 190 4.53 19.26 14.80
N PHE A 191 4.33 17.99 14.45
CA PHE A 191 3.52 17.11 15.27
C PHE A 191 4.19 16.80 16.62
N ALA A 192 3.39 16.71 17.67
CA ALA A 192 3.86 16.18 18.96
C ALA A 192 4.37 14.72 18.79
N PRO A 193 5.36 14.28 19.60
CA PRO A 193 5.95 12.93 19.49
C PRO A 193 4.92 11.80 19.53
N ALA A 194 3.89 11.91 20.37
CA ALA A 194 2.80 10.91 20.44
C ALA A 194 2.02 10.82 19.11
N ARG A 195 1.79 11.95 18.43
CA ARG A 195 1.13 11.99 17.13
C ARG A 195 2.02 11.39 16.05
N MET A 196 3.33 11.65 16.06
CA MET A 196 4.28 11.03 15.12
C MET A 196 4.28 9.50 15.25
N ASN A 197 4.26 8.97 16.47
CA ASN A 197 4.15 7.53 16.70
C ASN A 197 2.85 6.94 16.14
N LEU A 198 1.74 7.66 16.31
CA LEU A 198 0.44 7.22 15.74
C LEU A 198 0.47 7.24 14.21
N ILE A 199 1.07 8.26 13.58
CA ILE A 199 1.22 8.35 12.12
C ILE A 199 2.02 7.13 11.62
N ALA A 200 3.18 6.86 12.22
CA ALA A 200 4.00 5.71 11.84
C ALA A 200 3.26 4.35 11.97
N GLN A 201 2.45 4.18 13.03
CA GLN A 201 1.62 3.00 13.18
C GLN A 201 0.51 2.90 12.13
N MET A 202 -0.12 4.02 11.76
CA MET A 202 -1.14 4.07 10.71
C MET A 202 -0.56 3.79 9.32
N GLU A 203 0.61 4.35 9.02
CA GLU A 203 1.33 4.08 7.77
C GLU A 203 1.70 2.60 7.66
N ALA A 204 2.26 2.02 8.72
CA ALA A 204 2.56 0.59 8.77
C ALA A 204 1.30 -0.29 8.60
N ALA A 205 0.15 0.15 9.11
CA ALA A 205 -1.11 -0.57 9.01
C ALA A 205 -1.72 -0.56 7.58
N GLN A 206 -1.30 0.34 6.69
CA GLN A 206 -1.81 0.40 5.30
C GLN A 206 -1.51 -0.87 4.49
N SER A 207 -0.47 -1.61 4.85
CA SER A 207 -0.11 -2.87 4.21
C SER A 207 -0.98 -4.06 4.63
N ILE A 208 -1.85 -3.90 5.65
CA ILE A 208 -2.73 -4.96 6.15
C ILE A 208 -3.99 -5.02 5.26
N PRO A 209 -4.25 -6.13 4.54
CA PRO A 209 -5.48 -6.29 3.80
C PRO A 209 -6.63 -6.49 4.78
N THR A 210 -7.47 -5.46 4.96
CA THR A 210 -8.59 -5.50 5.90
C THR A 210 -9.92 -5.60 5.18
N PHE A 211 -10.87 -6.27 5.82
CA PHE A 211 -12.29 -6.20 5.48
C PHE A 211 -13.11 -5.89 6.72
N SER A 212 -14.36 -5.46 6.53
CA SER A 212 -15.25 -5.16 7.65
C SER A 212 -16.63 -5.72 7.42
N ILE A 213 -17.24 -6.18 8.50
CA ILE A 213 -18.66 -6.51 8.54
C ILE A 213 -19.35 -5.66 9.60
N SER A 214 -20.59 -5.27 9.32
CA SER A 214 -21.40 -4.49 10.26
C SER A 214 -22.76 -5.16 10.47
N ARG A 215 -23.22 -5.12 11.72
CA ARG A 215 -24.53 -5.66 12.11
C ARG A 215 -25.10 -4.82 13.23
N GLN A 216 -26.43 -4.68 13.24
CA GLN A 216 -27.15 -4.13 14.36
C GLN A 216 -27.40 -5.22 15.42
N PHE A 217 -27.00 -4.95 16.65
CA PHE A 217 -27.12 -5.84 17.81
C PHE A 217 -28.24 -5.36 18.73
N ASP A 218 -29.00 -6.28 19.30
CA ASP A 218 -29.81 -5.99 20.47
C ASP A 218 -28.89 -5.92 21.69
N VAL A 219 -28.75 -4.71 22.20
CA VAL A 219 -27.86 -4.40 23.33
C VAL A 219 -28.63 -4.09 24.62
N THR A 220 -29.92 -4.41 24.67
CA THR A 220 -30.77 -4.18 25.84
C THR A 220 -30.16 -4.71 27.13
N PRO A 221 -29.52 -5.90 27.18
CA PRO A 221 -28.87 -6.36 28.40
C PRO A 221 -27.67 -5.51 28.84
N LEU A 222 -26.94 -4.92 27.86
CA LEU A 222 -25.72 -4.14 28.14
C LEU A 222 -25.99 -2.76 28.72
N VAL A 223 -27.20 -2.18 28.47
CA VAL A 223 -27.56 -0.83 28.94
C VAL A 223 -28.25 -0.84 30.31
N ARG A 224 -28.33 -1.98 30.98
CA ARG A 224 -28.89 -2.07 32.35
C ARG A 224 -28.09 -1.19 33.30
N LYS A 225 -28.80 -0.36 34.06
CA LYS A 225 -28.16 0.50 35.07
C LYS A 225 -27.73 -0.31 36.27
N GLU A 226 -26.45 -0.23 36.60
CA GLU A 226 -25.85 -0.82 37.79
C GLU A 226 -24.72 0.09 38.25
N ALA A 227 -24.59 0.32 39.55
CA ALA A 227 -23.60 1.23 40.10
C ALA A 227 -22.17 0.76 39.76
N GLY A 228 -21.38 1.64 39.17
CA GLY A 228 -19.98 1.35 38.77
C GLY A 228 -19.81 0.50 37.52
N ILE A 229 -20.90 -0.04 36.93
CA ILE A 229 -20.87 -0.87 35.74
C ILE A 229 -21.39 -0.10 34.53
N THR A 230 -20.61 -0.07 33.46
CA THR A 230 -20.98 0.61 32.20
C THR A 230 -21.28 -0.38 31.09
N PHE A 231 -21.89 0.10 30.02
CA PHE A 231 -22.05 -0.62 28.75
C PHE A 231 -20.73 -1.29 28.29
N THR A 232 -19.64 -0.54 28.31
CA THR A 232 -18.31 -1.02 27.88
C THR A 232 -17.82 -2.16 28.75
N HIS A 233 -18.01 -2.13 30.08
CA HIS A 233 -17.59 -3.19 30.98
C HIS A 233 -18.34 -4.51 30.67
N ARG A 234 -19.66 -4.44 30.46
CA ARG A 234 -20.49 -5.61 30.08
C ARG A 234 -20.06 -6.15 28.71
N LEU A 235 -19.85 -5.28 27.74
CA LEU A 235 -19.41 -5.68 26.40
C LEU A 235 -18.05 -6.37 26.44
N ILE A 236 -17.06 -5.88 27.22
CA ILE A 236 -15.76 -6.52 27.38
C ILE A 236 -15.92 -7.94 27.98
N SER A 237 -16.77 -8.12 28.96
CA SER A 237 -17.06 -9.45 29.54
C SER A 237 -17.63 -10.41 28.47
N CYS A 238 -18.59 -9.95 27.67
CA CYS A 238 -19.16 -10.74 26.56
C CYS A 238 -18.13 -11.04 25.48
N LEU A 239 -17.28 -10.06 25.14
CA LEU A 239 -16.19 -10.22 24.17
C LEU A 239 -15.19 -11.28 24.63
N GLY A 240 -14.76 -11.24 25.87
CA GLY A 240 -13.83 -12.25 26.42
C GLY A 240 -14.37 -13.68 26.24
N LYS A 241 -15.63 -13.90 26.58
CA LYS A 241 -16.28 -15.21 26.43
C LYS A 241 -16.45 -15.62 24.96
N ALA A 242 -16.79 -14.67 24.07
CA ALA A 242 -16.94 -14.94 22.65
C ALA A 242 -15.58 -15.24 21.99
N LEU A 243 -14.52 -14.50 22.33
CA LEU A 243 -13.16 -14.69 21.81
C LEU A 243 -12.56 -16.04 22.25
N ALA A 244 -12.87 -16.52 23.43
CA ALA A 244 -12.47 -17.86 23.88
C ALA A 244 -12.98 -18.98 22.97
N LYS A 245 -14.11 -18.76 22.27
CA LYS A 245 -14.70 -19.69 21.29
C LYS A 245 -14.25 -19.45 19.85
N HIS A 246 -13.62 -18.31 19.58
CA HIS A 246 -13.20 -17.86 18.24
C HIS A 246 -11.73 -17.41 18.24
N THR A 247 -10.82 -18.35 18.50
CA THR A 247 -9.40 -18.08 18.69
C THR A 247 -8.69 -17.57 17.43
N SER A 248 -9.24 -17.75 16.25
CA SER A 248 -8.76 -17.14 14.99
C SER A 248 -8.66 -15.62 15.07
N LEU A 249 -9.59 -14.97 15.78
CA LEU A 249 -9.59 -13.52 16.05
C LEU A 249 -8.50 -13.06 17.03
N LEU A 250 -7.75 -14.00 17.62
CA LEU A 250 -6.62 -13.76 18.51
C LEU A 250 -5.27 -14.00 17.80
N THR A 251 -5.26 -14.07 16.48
CA THR A 251 -4.06 -14.34 15.70
C THR A 251 -3.21 -13.09 15.59
N THR A 252 -1.91 -13.20 15.86
CA THR A 252 -0.91 -12.18 15.52
C THR A 252 -0.05 -12.69 14.39
N ILE A 253 0.12 -11.87 13.35
CA ILE A 253 0.96 -12.17 12.19
C ILE A 253 2.24 -11.34 12.28
N GLY A 254 3.38 -12.01 12.13
CA GLY A 254 4.71 -11.41 12.13
C GLY A 254 5.59 -11.94 11.01
N PRO A 255 6.85 -11.47 10.89
CA PRO A 255 7.78 -11.89 9.83
C PRO A 255 8.08 -13.40 9.87
N GLU A 256 8.00 -14.03 11.04
CA GLU A 256 8.29 -15.46 11.24
C GLU A 256 7.06 -16.37 11.06
N GLY A 257 5.88 -15.80 10.76
CA GLY A 257 4.63 -16.53 10.64
C GLY A 257 3.51 -15.97 11.52
N TRP A 258 2.66 -16.85 12.04
CA TRP A 258 1.52 -16.46 12.85
C TRP A 258 1.47 -17.25 14.16
N ARG A 259 0.82 -16.69 15.17
CA ARG A 259 0.53 -17.35 16.44
C ARG A 259 -0.82 -16.93 16.99
N ILE A 260 -1.45 -17.78 17.79
CA ILE A 260 -2.65 -17.45 18.54
C ILE A 260 -2.20 -16.95 19.92
N GLU A 261 -2.68 -15.77 20.30
CA GLU A 261 -2.43 -15.18 21.61
C GLU A 261 -3.49 -15.63 22.63
N GLU A 262 -3.22 -15.35 23.90
CA GLU A 262 -4.22 -15.47 24.96
C GLU A 262 -5.38 -14.48 24.74
N VAL A 263 -6.55 -14.80 25.29
CA VAL A 263 -7.71 -13.90 25.23
C VAL A 263 -7.36 -12.57 25.89
N SER A 264 -7.33 -11.52 25.08
CA SER A 264 -7.11 -10.16 25.53
C SER A 264 -7.90 -9.17 24.68
N VAL A 265 -8.41 -8.12 25.32
CA VAL A 265 -9.15 -7.05 24.67
C VAL A 265 -8.45 -5.74 24.97
N ALA A 266 -7.87 -5.11 23.97
CA ALA A 266 -7.38 -3.74 24.06
C ALA A 266 -8.59 -2.78 24.11
N VAL A 267 -8.63 -1.90 25.07
CA VAL A 267 -9.75 -0.95 25.23
C VAL A 267 -9.29 0.44 24.85
N ALA A 268 -9.81 0.96 23.72
CA ALA A 268 -9.48 2.31 23.27
C ALA A 268 -10.03 3.36 24.24
N MET A 269 -9.16 4.23 24.71
CA MET A 269 -9.45 5.30 25.68
C MET A 269 -8.85 6.62 25.19
N GLU A 270 -9.64 7.68 25.24
CA GLU A 270 -9.15 9.03 25.01
C GLU A 270 -8.52 9.60 26.27
N THR A 271 -7.35 10.22 26.13
CA THR A 271 -6.62 10.91 27.19
C THR A 271 -6.18 12.29 26.71
N ALA A 272 -5.75 13.14 27.63
CA ALA A 272 -5.21 14.46 27.28
C ALA A 272 -3.98 14.38 26.34
N SER A 273 -3.23 13.26 26.37
CA SER A 273 -2.06 13.02 25.53
C SER A 273 -2.37 12.30 24.22
N GLY A 274 -3.64 11.93 23.97
CA GLY A 274 -4.09 11.23 22.78
C GLY A 274 -4.79 9.89 23.07
N LEU A 275 -5.00 9.12 22.01
CA LEU A 275 -5.64 7.80 22.07
C LEU A 275 -4.65 6.75 22.58
N VAL A 276 -5.08 5.95 23.57
CA VAL A 276 -4.35 4.79 24.09
C VAL A 276 -5.28 3.57 24.13
N ALA A 277 -4.75 2.35 24.04
CA ALA A 277 -5.54 1.13 24.06
C ALA A 277 -4.84 0.04 24.90
N PRO A 278 -4.88 0.13 26.24
CA PRO A 278 -4.33 -0.90 27.10
C PRO A 278 -5.12 -2.22 26.99
N ALA A 279 -4.42 -3.34 27.10
CA ALA A 279 -4.93 -4.70 26.92
C ALA A 279 -5.40 -5.32 28.23
N LEU A 280 -6.69 -5.60 28.35
CA LEU A 280 -7.25 -6.40 29.43
C LEU A 280 -7.11 -7.88 29.08
N ARG A 281 -6.18 -8.55 29.72
CA ARG A 281 -5.89 -9.99 29.50
C ARG A 281 -6.82 -10.88 30.32
N ASN A 282 -7.07 -12.07 29.80
CA ASN A 282 -7.90 -13.09 30.46
C ASN A 282 -9.30 -12.62 30.85
N SER A 283 -9.86 -11.70 30.03
CA SER A 283 -11.19 -11.10 30.26
C SER A 283 -12.33 -12.14 30.30
N GLN A 284 -12.12 -13.34 29.70
CA GLN A 284 -13.08 -14.46 29.71
C GLN A 284 -13.27 -15.08 31.10
N THR A 285 -12.27 -14.98 32.01
CA THR A 285 -12.32 -15.54 33.35
C THR A 285 -12.66 -14.54 34.43
N MET A 286 -12.70 -13.26 34.10
CA MET A 286 -12.98 -12.18 35.04
C MET A 286 -14.47 -12.04 35.30
N SER A 287 -14.82 -11.79 36.55
CA SER A 287 -16.15 -11.32 36.94
C SER A 287 -16.38 -9.89 36.42
N LEU A 288 -17.62 -9.49 36.28
CA LEU A 288 -17.97 -8.13 35.79
C LEU A 288 -17.41 -7.00 36.68
N PRO A 289 -17.43 -7.10 38.05
CA PRO A 289 -16.75 -6.11 38.89
C PRO A 289 -15.24 -6.04 38.67
N GLU A 290 -14.57 -7.17 38.42
CA GLU A 290 -13.13 -7.20 38.13
C GLU A 290 -12.81 -6.52 36.80
N VAL A 291 -13.62 -6.77 35.76
CA VAL A 291 -13.51 -6.05 34.47
C VAL A 291 -13.63 -4.55 34.71
N ALA A 292 -14.65 -4.10 35.48
CA ALA A 292 -14.87 -2.69 35.74
C ALA A 292 -13.71 -2.06 36.50
N ALA A 293 -13.20 -2.73 37.55
CA ALA A 293 -12.07 -2.25 38.33
C ALA A 293 -10.79 -2.11 37.49
N ASN A 294 -10.48 -3.07 36.63
CA ASN A 294 -9.32 -3.04 35.75
C ASN A 294 -9.42 -1.92 34.71
N VAL A 295 -10.60 -1.75 34.08
CA VAL A 295 -10.81 -0.66 33.11
C VAL A 295 -10.68 0.72 33.76
N GLN A 296 -11.22 0.88 34.99
CA GLN A 296 -11.06 2.11 35.76
C GLN A 296 -9.60 2.38 36.15
N LEU A 297 -8.86 1.33 36.55
CA LEU A 297 -7.42 1.44 36.84
C LEU A 297 -6.64 1.86 35.58
N PHE A 298 -6.92 1.25 34.42
CA PHE A 298 -6.30 1.69 33.17
C PHE A 298 -6.60 3.13 32.84
N LYS A 299 -7.84 3.57 33.01
CA LYS A 299 -8.23 4.97 32.76
C LYS A 299 -7.46 5.92 33.70
N ALA A 300 -7.40 5.63 35.00
CA ALA A 300 -6.67 6.45 35.97
C ALA A 300 -5.17 6.52 35.64
N ARG A 301 -4.56 5.39 35.29
CA ARG A 301 -3.14 5.33 34.89
C ARG A 301 -2.89 6.04 33.56
N ALA A 302 -3.82 5.94 32.62
CA ALA A 302 -3.75 6.65 31.34
C ALA A 302 -3.78 8.17 31.52
N ASP A 303 -4.73 8.66 32.32
CA ASP A 303 -4.86 10.09 32.64
C ASP A 303 -3.64 10.64 33.39
N ALA A 304 -3.00 9.81 34.22
CA ALA A 304 -1.77 10.14 34.94
C ALA A 304 -0.48 9.96 34.10
N GLY A 305 -0.58 9.46 32.84
CA GLY A 305 0.59 9.15 32.00
C GLY A 305 1.45 8.00 32.52
N GLN A 306 0.86 7.09 33.31
CA GLN A 306 1.55 5.99 34.00
C GLN A 306 1.37 4.61 33.35
N LEU A 307 0.80 4.57 32.14
CA LEU A 307 0.75 3.31 31.38
C LEU A 307 2.15 2.87 30.97
N LYS A 308 2.40 1.57 31.09
CA LYS A 308 3.70 0.96 30.77
C LYS A 308 3.59 0.19 29.45
N ARG A 309 4.73 -0.09 28.83
CA ARG A 309 4.79 -0.90 27.59
C ARG A 309 4.05 -2.23 27.73
N VAL A 310 4.17 -2.91 28.86
CA VAL A 310 3.51 -4.19 29.15
C VAL A 310 1.98 -4.07 29.07
N ASP A 311 1.40 -2.90 29.31
CA ASP A 311 -0.06 -2.70 29.23
C ASP A 311 -0.59 -2.74 27.80
N PHE A 312 0.28 -2.63 26.78
CA PHE A 312 -0.07 -2.64 25.37
C PHE A 312 0.33 -3.94 24.64
N GLU A 313 1.06 -4.82 25.29
CA GLU A 313 1.54 -6.04 24.68
C GLU A 313 0.43 -7.09 24.55
N ARG A 314 0.51 -7.93 23.49
CA ARG A 314 -0.41 -9.05 23.24
C ARG A 314 -1.88 -8.63 23.23
N ALA A 315 -2.19 -7.68 22.38
CA ALA A 315 -3.55 -7.18 22.20
C ALA A 315 -4.05 -7.42 20.76
N PRO A 316 -4.27 -8.69 20.37
CA PRO A 316 -4.70 -9.03 19.01
C PRO A 316 -6.11 -8.54 18.69
N PHE A 317 -6.95 -8.31 19.69
CA PHE A 317 -8.30 -7.81 19.55
C PHE A 317 -8.47 -6.48 20.27
N ALA A 318 -9.10 -5.49 19.63
CA ALA A 318 -9.38 -4.21 20.24
C ALA A 318 -10.88 -3.86 20.22
N LEU A 319 -11.29 -3.07 21.21
CA LEU A 319 -12.62 -2.49 21.32
C LEU A 319 -12.52 -0.96 21.24
N SER A 320 -13.23 -0.35 20.30
CA SER A 320 -13.40 1.09 20.19
C SER A 320 -14.88 1.45 20.34
N ASN A 321 -15.22 2.27 21.33
CA ASN A 321 -16.58 2.71 21.57
C ASN A 321 -16.70 4.23 21.35
N LEU A 322 -17.41 4.63 20.28
CA LEU A 322 -17.72 6.03 19.97
C LEU A 322 -19.18 6.39 20.24
N GLY A 323 -19.95 5.49 20.82
CA GLY A 323 -21.36 5.71 21.13
C GLY A 323 -21.61 6.86 22.10
N MET A 324 -20.67 7.11 23.02
CA MET A 324 -20.72 8.26 23.95
C MET A 324 -20.62 9.62 23.25
N PHE A 325 -20.04 9.65 22.05
CA PHE A 325 -19.92 10.85 21.20
C PHE A 325 -21.09 10.99 20.20
N GLY A 326 -22.11 10.12 20.29
CA GLY A 326 -23.28 10.16 19.43
C GLY A 326 -23.10 9.53 18.05
N VAL A 327 -21.98 8.84 17.83
CA VAL A 327 -21.72 8.14 16.56
C VAL A 327 -22.59 6.89 16.46
N ASP A 328 -23.29 6.70 15.34
CA ASP A 328 -24.14 5.53 15.10
C ASP A 328 -23.34 4.33 14.58
N VAL A 329 -22.51 4.57 13.58
CA VAL A 329 -21.68 3.56 12.93
C VAL A 329 -20.38 4.18 12.44
N PHE A 330 -19.28 3.47 12.56
CA PHE A 330 -17.99 3.84 12.00
C PHE A 330 -17.17 2.59 11.68
N GLN A 331 -16.18 2.72 10.82
CA GLN A 331 -15.24 1.66 10.51
C GLN A 331 -13.95 1.88 11.30
N PRO A 332 -13.61 0.97 12.24
CA PRO A 332 -12.35 1.07 12.96
C PRO A 332 -11.17 0.65 12.09
N SER A 333 -9.98 1.16 12.38
CA SER A 333 -8.73 0.76 11.73
C SER A 333 -8.06 -0.37 12.52
N VAL A 334 -7.52 -1.35 11.80
CA VAL A 334 -6.70 -2.43 12.37
C VAL A 334 -5.25 -1.98 12.35
N PHE A 335 -4.58 -1.98 13.51
CA PHE A 335 -3.17 -1.63 13.62
C PHE A 335 -2.27 -2.86 13.52
N HIS A 336 -0.99 -2.62 13.24
CA HIS A 336 0.00 -3.68 13.20
C HIS A 336 0.05 -4.46 14.53
N GLY A 337 -0.01 -5.79 14.44
CA GLY A 337 -0.07 -6.68 15.60
C GLY A 337 -1.49 -6.96 16.13
N GLN A 338 -2.51 -6.31 15.58
CA GLN A 338 -3.91 -6.62 15.82
C GLN A 338 -4.48 -7.53 14.72
N CYS A 339 -5.34 -8.46 15.10
CA CYS A 339 -6.12 -9.30 14.21
C CYS A 339 -7.46 -8.64 13.85
N ALA A 340 -8.12 -8.06 14.86
CA ALA A 340 -9.43 -7.46 14.66
C ALA A 340 -9.70 -6.28 15.61
N VAL A 341 -10.56 -5.38 15.19
CA VAL A 341 -11.06 -4.26 15.99
C VAL A 341 -12.57 -4.21 15.90
N LEU A 342 -13.24 -4.23 17.04
CA LEU A 342 -14.68 -4.01 17.14
C LEU A 342 -14.97 -2.53 17.41
N GLY A 343 -15.64 -1.87 16.48
CA GLY A 343 -16.21 -0.54 16.67
C GLY A 343 -17.68 -0.66 17.13
N THR A 344 -18.08 0.08 18.17
CA THR A 344 -19.47 0.13 18.61
C THR A 344 -20.00 1.57 18.61
N GLY A 345 -21.17 1.74 18.01
CA GLY A 345 -21.89 3.01 18.00
C GLY A 345 -22.79 3.18 19.22
N ARG A 346 -23.58 4.27 19.23
CA ARG A 346 -24.51 4.57 20.31
C ARG A 346 -25.68 3.58 20.37
N ALA A 347 -26.16 3.31 21.58
CA ALA A 347 -27.38 2.56 21.78
C ALA A 347 -28.59 3.49 21.54
N THR A 348 -29.49 3.07 20.65
CA THR A 348 -30.73 3.78 20.28
C THR A 348 -31.97 2.97 20.62
N ASP A 349 -33.08 3.64 20.79
CA ASP A 349 -34.35 2.96 20.98
C ASP A 349 -34.85 2.30 19.69
N SER A 350 -35.38 1.09 19.82
CA SER A 350 -36.01 0.33 18.74
C SER A 350 -37.43 -0.12 19.15
N ALA A 351 -38.17 -0.64 18.18
CA ALA A 351 -39.51 -1.14 18.42
C ALA A 351 -39.55 -2.18 19.55
N GLY A 352 -40.62 -2.14 20.37
CA GLY A 352 -40.80 -3.06 21.49
C GLY A 352 -39.94 -2.77 22.73
N GLY A 353 -39.44 -1.54 22.87
CA GLY A 353 -38.65 -1.11 24.04
C GLY A 353 -37.24 -1.66 24.10
N ARG A 354 -36.74 -2.24 22.99
CA ARG A 354 -35.38 -2.75 22.89
C ARG A 354 -34.39 -1.62 22.64
N LYS A 355 -33.16 -1.81 23.07
CA LYS A 355 -32.01 -0.96 22.73
C LYS A 355 -31.16 -1.67 21.68
N VAL A 356 -30.82 -0.96 20.61
CA VAL A 356 -29.99 -1.49 19.52
C VAL A 356 -28.77 -0.60 19.28
N ALA A 357 -27.65 -1.20 18.88
CA ALA A 357 -26.45 -0.50 18.47
C ALA A 357 -25.81 -1.18 17.26
N TRP A 358 -25.17 -0.38 16.40
CA TRP A 358 -24.35 -0.91 15.30
C TRP A 358 -22.97 -1.32 15.81
N PHE A 359 -22.60 -2.53 15.49
CA PHE A 359 -21.23 -3.03 15.69
C PHE A 359 -20.59 -3.27 14.33
N THR A 360 -19.37 -2.78 14.17
CA THR A 360 -18.54 -2.98 12.98
C THR A 360 -17.26 -3.68 13.40
N LEU A 361 -17.02 -4.86 12.86
CA LEU A 361 -15.80 -5.63 13.07
C LEU A 361 -14.91 -5.49 11.84
N ALA A 362 -13.74 -4.86 12.00
CA ALA A 362 -12.68 -4.82 10.99
C ALA A 362 -11.65 -5.91 11.34
N CYS A 363 -11.27 -6.72 10.35
CA CYS A 363 -10.36 -7.86 10.52
C CYS A 363 -9.20 -7.81 9.53
N ASP A 364 -8.05 -8.33 9.94
CA ASP A 364 -6.96 -8.70 9.04
C ASP A 364 -7.38 -9.93 8.22
N HIS A 365 -7.57 -9.74 6.91
CA HIS A 365 -8.06 -10.81 6.03
C HIS A 365 -7.07 -11.95 5.81
N ARG A 366 -5.83 -11.80 6.26
CA ARG A 366 -4.83 -12.87 6.25
C ARG A 366 -5.06 -13.89 7.37
N ALA A 367 -5.73 -13.50 8.46
CA ALA A 367 -5.99 -14.33 9.63
C ALA A 367 -7.46 -14.78 9.72
N VAL A 368 -8.40 -13.97 9.30
CA VAL A 368 -9.85 -14.17 9.47
C VAL A 368 -10.55 -14.00 8.15
N ASP A 369 -11.50 -14.86 7.85
CA ASP A 369 -12.40 -14.73 6.72
C ASP A 369 -13.81 -14.22 7.13
N GLY A 370 -14.63 -13.85 6.12
CA GLY A 370 -15.95 -13.30 6.36
C GLY A 370 -16.91 -14.26 7.08
N ALA A 371 -16.78 -15.56 6.85
CA ALA A 371 -17.63 -16.57 7.49
C ALA A 371 -17.29 -16.69 8.97
N GLU A 372 -16.01 -16.67 9.34
CA GLU A 372 -15.56 -16.69 10.73
C GLU A 372 -15.99 -15.44 11.49
N ALA A 373 -15.81 -14.27 10.90
CA ALA A 373 -16.27 -13.00 11.46
C ALA A 373 -17.80 -12.99 11.69
N ALA A 374 -18.57 -13.58 10.76
CA ALA A 374 -20.03 -13.68 10.89
C ALA A 374 -20.43 -14.66 12.02
N ARG A 375 -19.76 -15.80 12.18
CA ARG A 375 -19.96 -16.75 13.29
C ARG A 375 -19.63 -16.11 14.63
N PHE A 376 -18.54 -15.35 14.70
CA PHE A 376 -18.21 -14.57 15.90
C PHE A 376 -19.32 -13.60 16.27
N PHE A 377 -19.91 -12.89 15.34
CA PHE A 377 -21.05 -11.99 15.61
C PHE A 377 -22.27 -12.73 16.14
N GLN A 378 -22.52 -13.94 15.66
CA GLN A 378 -23.61 -14.78 16.21
C GLN A 378 -23.35 -15.17 17.67
N THR A 379 -22.11 -15.62 17.96
CA THR A 379 -21.69 -15.99 19.32
C THR A 379 -21.72 -14.77 20.25
N LEU A 380 -21.23 -13.62 19.81
CA LEU A 380 -21.25 -12.38 20.60
C LEU A 380 -22.69 -11.98 20.98
N GLN A 381 -23.66 -12.08 20.05
CA GLN A 381 -25.06 -11.80 20.37
C GLN A 381 -25.61 -12.78 21.43
N GLN A 382 -25.24 -14.04 21.38
CA GLN A 382 -25.63 -15.03 22.39
C GLN A 382 -25.06 -14.68 23.77
N GLU A 383 -23.77 -14.29 23.84
CA GLU A 383 -23.13 -13.85 25.09
C GLU A 383 -23.76 -12.59 25.65
N ILE A 384 -24.19 -11.65 24.80
CA ILE A 384 -24.92 -10.45 25.21
C ILE A 384 -26.26 -10.82 25.85
N TYR A 385 -26.99 -11.79 25.31
CA TYR A 385 -28.26 -12.22 25.88
C TYR A 385 -28.09 -13.00 27.18
N ALA A 386 -26.94 -13.67 27.36
CA ALA A 386 -26.62 -14.42 28.57
C ALA A 386 -26.03 -13.56 29.71
N SER A 387 -25.83 -12.24 29.48
CA SER A 387 -25.16 -11.33 30.43
C SER A 387 -26.09 -10.67 31.46
#